data_c1c59d02cdb5016adf824c3e8bf638e1
#
_entry.id   c1c59d02cdb5016adf824c3e8bf638e1
#
_cell.length_a   1.000
_cell.length_b   1.000
_cell.length_c   1.000
_cell.angle_alpha   90.00
_cell.angle_beta   90.00
_cell.angle_gamma   90.00
#
_symmetry.space_group_name_H-M   'P 1'
#
loop_
_entity.id
_entity.type
_entity.pdbx_description
1 polymer ?
#
loop_
_entity_poly.entity_id
_entity_poly.type
_entity_poly.pdbx_seq_one_letter_code
_entity_poly.pdbx_strand_id
1 'polypeptide(L)'
;MFERAKEILTAENITFDQKVLLEVVVKYFPDYRRVLGELQRYSNSGQIDSGILSRYTDFDIKPLIDSMKAKNYTEIRKWISLNTDMEPATIFRKIYDGLSQNVEPASIPAVIMILGEHQYRMAFSADPEICLAACMAEILLNATFK
;
A
#
# COMPACT_ATOMS: atom_id res chain seq x y z
N MET A 1 -21.74 6.01 12.33
CA MET A 1 -20.51 5.20 12.19
C MET A 1 -19.40 5.62 13.14
N PHE A 2 -19.06 6.90 13.18
CA PHE A 2 -18.03 7.43 14.09
C PHE A 2 -18.34 7.18 15.57
N GLU A 3 -19.54 7.52 16.03
CA GLU A 3 -19.97 7.31 17.41
C GLU A 3 -19.94 5.83 17.83
N ARG A 4 -20.32 4.94 16.91
CA ARG A 4 -20.30 3.51 17.18
C ARG A 4 -18.87 2.98 17.32
N ALA A 5 -17.95 3.44 16.47
CA ALA A 5 -16.55 3.10 16.60
C ALA A 5 -15.95 3.59 17.91
N LYS A 6 -16.31 4.81 18.31
CA LYS A 6 -15.90 5.40 19.58
C LYS A 6 -16.39 4.60 20.79
N GLU A 7 -17.64 4.18 20.78
CA GLU A 7 -18.23 3.33 21.82
C GLU A 7 -17.47 2.01 21.98
N ILE A 8 -17.17 1.35 20.85
CA ILE A 8 -16.44 0.07 20.84
C ILE A 8 -15.04 0.24 21.41
N LEU A 9 -14.30 1.25 20.99
CA LEU A 9 -12.95 1.51 21.49
C LEU A 9 -12.95 1.83 22.99
N THR A 10 -13.94 2.56 23.47
CA THR A 10 -14.10 2.86 24.89
C THR A 10 -14.41 1.59 25.69
N ALA A 11 -15.29 0.73 25.17
CA ALA A 11 -15.64 -0.55 25.80
C ALA A 11 -14.46 -1.50 25.90
N GLU A 12 -13.55 -1.48 24.92
CA GLU A 12 -12.36 -2.31 24.91
C GLU A 12 -11.17 -1.65 25.65
N ASN A 13 -11.37 -0.50 26.27
CA ASN A 13 -10.34 0.27 27.00
C ASN A 13 -9.12 0.62 26.11
N ILE A 14 -9.36 0.96 24.87
CA ILE A 14 -8.31 1.35 23.92
C ILE A 14 -8.22 2.88 23.89
N THR A 15 -7.03 3.41 24.11
CA THR A 15 -6.76 4.85 23.98
C THR A 15 -6.72 5.24 22.50
N PHE A 16 -7.42 6.29 22.13
CA PHE A 16 -7.50 6.76 20.75
C PHE A 16 -7.54 8.28 20.64
N ASP A 17 -7.04 8.82 19.52
CA ASP A 17 -7.17 10.21 19.13
C ASP A 17 -8.44 10.36 18.28
N GLN A 18 -9.34 11.27 18.67
CA GLN A 18 -10.61 11.47 17.97
C GLN A 18 -10.43 11.93 16.52
N LYS A 19 -9.41 12.73 16.24
CA LYS A 19 -9.09 13.17 14.86
C LYS A 19 -8.67 12.02 13.99
N VAL A 20 -7.82 11.17 14.51
CA VAL A 20 -7.34 9.96 13.80
C VAL A 20 -8.51 9.01 13.53
N LEU A 21 -9.37 8.78 14.51
CA LEU A 21 -10.55 7.95 14.36
C LEU A 21 -11.49 8.50 13.28
N LEU A 22 -11.72 9.79 13.26
CA LEU A 22 -12.56 10.44 12.25
C LEU A 22 -12.00 10.24 10.84
N GLU A 23 -10.70 10.43 10.66
CA GLU A 23 -10.06 10.25 9.36
C GLU A 23 -10.13 8.80 8.86
N VAL A 24 -9.96 7.82 9.74
CA VAL A 24 -10.11 6.39 9.39
C VAL A 24 -11.55 6.11 8.97
N VAL A 25 -12.53 6.61 9.71
CA VAL A 25 -13.95 6.43 9.37
C VAL A 25 -14.28 7.04 8.01
N VAL A 26 -13.84 8.28 7.76
CA VAL A 26 -14.09 8.98 6.49
C VAL A 26 -13.44 8.24 5.32
N LYS A 27 -12.22 7.74 5.52
CA LYS A 27 -11.46 7.05 4.47
C LYS A 27 -12.15 5.77 3.99
N TYR A 28 -12.75 5.01 4.89
CA TYR A 28 -13.36 3.72 4.56
C TYR A 28 -14.88 3.76 4.48
N PHE A 29 -15.50 4.91 4.67
CA PHE A 29 -16.94 5.05 4.51
C PHE A 29 -17.39 4.64 3.09
N PRO A 30 -18.48 3.89 2.91
CA PRO A 30 -19.43 3.39 3.92
C PRO A 30 -19.13 1.98 4.48
N ASP A 31 -17.94 1.44 4.27
CA ASP A 31 -17.59 0.09 4.69
C ASP A 31 -17.21 0.03 6.17
N TYR A 32 -18.23 -0.11 7.02
CA TYR A 32 -18.08 -0.19 8.47
C TYR A 32 -17.25 -1.40 8.93
N ARG A 33 -17.38 -2.52 8.23
CA ARG A 33 -16.62 -3.74 8.56
C ARG A 33 -15.12 -3.50 8.40
N ARG A 34 -14.75 -2.81 7.34
CA ARG A 34 -13.35 -2.46 7.09
C ARG A 34 -12.82 -1.46 8.13
N VAL A 35 -13.62 -0.48 8.52
CA VAL A 35 -13.27 0.45 9.61
C VAL A 35 -12.96 -0.33 10.89
N LEU A 36 -13.84 -1.23 11.31
CA LEU A 36 -13.64 -2.03 12.52
C LEU A 36 -12.42 -2.95 12.42
N GLY A 37 -12.22 -3.59 11.27
CA GLY A 37 -11.07 -4.46 11.03
C GLY A 37 -9.75 -3.73 11.16
N GLU A 38 -9.65 -2.53 10.58
CA GLU A 38 -8.45 -1.70 10.67
C GLU A 38 -8.21 -1.18 12.09
N LEU A 39 -9.26 -0.74 12.78
CA LEU A 39 -9.14 -0.31 14.17
C LEU A 39 -8.70 -1.45 15.08
N GLN A 40 -9.23 -2.65 14.89
CA GLN A 40 -8.85 -3.85 15.65
C GLN A 40 -7.38 -4.19 15.42
N ARG A 41 -6.92 -4.12 14.18
CA ARG A 41 -5.54 -4.37 13.82
C ARG A 41 -4.55 -3.42 14.52
N TYR A 42 -4.91 -2.14 14.62
CA TYR A 42 -4.07 -1.14 15.31
C TYR A 42 -4.21 -1.18 16.82
N SER A 43 -5.31 -1.66 17.35
CA SER A 43 -5.51 -1.81 18.79
C SER A 43 -4.55 -2.80 19.43
N ASN A 44 -3.95 -3.69 18.64
CA ASN A 44 -2.93 -4.63 19.10
C ASN A 44 -1.67 -3.91 19.64
N SER A 45 -1.43 -2.68 19.22
CA SER A 45 -0.38 -1.83 19.78
C SER A 45 -0.80 -1.11 21.07
N GLY A 46 -2.05 -1.23 21.48
CA GLY A 46 -2.61 -0.63 22.69
C GLY A 46 -3.03 0.82 22.56
N GLN A 47 -2.74 1.47 21.45
CA GLN A 47 -3.05 2.87 21.23
C GLN A 47 -3.30 3.17 19.75
N ILE A 48 -4.32 3.97 19.48
CA ILE A 48 -4.61 4.48 18.14
C ILE A 48 -4.23 5.97 18.13
N ASP A 49 -3.12 6.31 17.52
CA ASP A 49 -2.56 7.66 17.46
C ASP A 49 -2.25 8.10 16.02
N SER A 50 -1.62 9.27 15.89
CA SER A 50 -1.23 9.83 14.59
C SER A 50 -0.24 8.97 13.80
N GLY A 51 0.46 8.04 14.42
CA GLY A 51 1.32 7.07 13.74
C GLY A 51 0.57 6.16 12.78
N ILE A 52 -0.72 5.94 13.01
CA ILE A 52 -1.59 5.18 12.11
C ILE A 52 -1.82 5.95 10.81
N LEU A 53 -2.05 7.26 10.89
CA LEU A 53 -2.24 8.09 9.71
C LEU A 53 -1.01 8.10 8.82
N SER A 54 0.19 8.13 9.38
CA SER A 54 1.41 8.07 8.61
C SER A 54 1.54 6.76 7.83
N ARG A 55 1.06 5.64 8.38
CA ARG A 55 1.02 4.36 7.66
C ARG A 55 0.00 4.33 6.53
N TYR A 56 -1.09 5.11 6.61
CA TYR A 56 -2.13 5.13 5.58
C TYR A 56 -1.93 6.20 4.52
N THR A 57 -1.48 7.39 4.93
CA THR A 57 -1.28 8.53 4.03
C THR A 57 0.13 8.57 3.45
N ASP A 58 1.12 8.09 4.21
CA ASP A 58 2.53 8.05 3.83
C ASP A 58 2.99 6.64 3.47
N PHE A 59 2.12 5.86 2.84
CA PHE A 59 2.58 4.67 2.15
C PHE A 59 3.60 5.13 1.11
N ASP A 60 4.85 5.13 1.52
CA ASP A 60 5.94 5.66 0.72
C ASP A 60 6.53 4.55 -0.13
N ILE A 61 6.31 4.63 -1.43
CA ILE A 61 6.96 3.73 -2.40
C ILE A 61 8.37 4.19 -2.76
N LYS A 62 8.83 5.30 -2.22
CA LYS A 62 10.15 5.83 -2.52
C LYS A 62 11.28 4.84 -2.24
N PRO A 63 11.31 4.09 -1.14
CA PRO A 63 12.30 3.03 -0.95
C PRO A 63 12.25 1.96 -2.03
N LEU A 64 11.05 1.58 -2.48
CA LEU A 64 10.88 0.64 -3.59
C LEU A 64 11.44 1.20 -4.89
N ILE A 65 11.10 2.44 -5.22
CA ILE A 65 11.59 3.11 -6.44
C ILE A 65 13.11 3.26 -6.41
N ASP A 66 13.70 3.63 -5.28
CA ASP A 66 15.15 3.75 -5.12
C ASP A 66 15.84 2.40 -5.32
N SER A 67 15.27 1.33 -4.78
CA SER A 67 15.77 -0.04 -4.99
C SER A 67 15.65 -0.47 -6.47
N MET A 68 14.59 -0.06 -7.14
CA MET A 68 14.41 -0.32 -8.58
C MET A 68 15.44 0.43 -9.42
N LYS A 69 15.72 1.70 -9.10
CA LYS A 69 16.77 2.48 -9.76
C LYS A 69 18.15 1.86 -9.59
N ALA A 70 18.42 1.32 -8.42
CA ALA A 70 19.66 0.60 -8.11
C ALA A 70 19.70 -0.81 -8.66
N LYS A 71 18.59 -1.32 -9.22
CA LYS A 71 18.41 -2.70 -9.68
C LYS A 71 18.74 -3.74 -8.61
N ASN A 72 18.38 -3.44 -7.38
CA ASN A 72 18.63 -4.31 -6.22
C ASN A 72 17.41 -5.20 -5.93
N TYR A 73 17.40 -6.39 -6.50
CA TYR A 73 16.29 -7.35 -6.34
C TYR A 73 16.08 -7.78 -4.88
N THR A 74 17.14 -7.88 -4.11
CA THR A 74 17.05 -8.29 -2.70
C THR A 74 16.26 -7.28 -1.88
N GLU A 75 16.54 -5.99 -2.05
CA GLU A 75 15.81 -4.93 -1.36
C GLU A 75 14.36 -4.81 -1.85
N ILE A 76 14.12 -5.01 -3.15
CA ILE A 76 12.77 -5.03 -3.72
C ILE A 76 11.93 -6.15 -3.08
N ARG A 77 12.47 -7.35 -3.01
CA ARG A 77 11.80 -8.50 -2.39
C ARG A 77 11.53 -8.25 -0.91
N LYS A 78 12.49 -7.68 -0.20
CA LYS A 78 12.36 -7.32 1.20
C LYS A 78 11.25 -6.29 1.42
N TRP A 79 11.21 -5.25 0.59
CA TRP A 79 10.14 -4.25 0.66
C TRP A 79 8.76 -4.87 0.42
N ILE A 80 8.61 -5.71 -0.58
CA ILE A 80 7.35 -6.40 -0.88
C ILE A 80 6.94 -7.28 0.31
N SER A 81 7.87 -8.03 0.88
CA SER A 81 7.62 -8.89 2.04
C SER A 81 7.14 -8.10 3.26
N LEU A 82 7.68 -6.90 3.49
CA LEU A 82 7.28 -6.03 4.58
C LEU A 82 5.91 -5.36 4.36
N ASN A 83 5.45 -5.30 3.13
CA ASN A 83 4.21 -4.61 2.74
C ASN A 83 3.15 -5.56 2.16
N THR A 84 3.20 -6.84 2.50
CA THR A 84 2.24 -7.85 2.03
C THR A 84 0.81 -7.60 2.51
N ASP A 85 0.63 -6.84 3.55
CA ASP A 85 -0.65 -6.42 4.08
C ASP A 85 -1.32 -5.30 3.26
N MET A 86 -0.57 -4.67 2.37
CA MET A 86 -1.11 -3.66 1.46
C MET A 86 -1.85 -4.30 0.30
N GLU A 87 -2.92 -3.65 -0.13
CA GLU A 87 -3.64 -4.09 -1.31
C GLU A 87 -2.77 -3.89 -2.56
N PRO A 88 -2.54 -4.94 -3.37
CA PRO A 88 -1.66 -4.85 -4.54
C PRO A 88 -2.08 -3.75 -5.54
N ALA A 89 -3.38 -3.53 -5.71
CA ALA A 89 -3.90 -2.46 -6.56
C ALA A 89 -3.39 -1.08 -6.14
N THR A 90 -3.24 -0.83 -4.84
CA THR A 90 -2.70 0.42 -4.31
C THR A 90 -1.24 0.60 -4.70
N ILE A 91 -0.44 -0.47 -4.66
CA ILE A 91 0.97 -0.45 -5.06
C ILE A 91 1.09 -0.12 -6.55
N PHE A 92 0.33 -0.81 -7.40
CA PHE A 92 0.31 -0.54 -8.84
C PHE A 92 -0.10 0.90 -9.15
N ARG A 93 -1.12 1.41 -8.48
CA ARG A 93 -1.60 2.79 -8.67
C ARG A 93 -0.53 3.82 -8.29
N LYS A 94 0.16 3.61 -7.19
CA LYS A 94 1.24 4.51 -6.77
C LYS A 94 2.41 4.51 -7.74
N ILE A 95 2.78 3.37 -8.28
CA ILE A 95 3.82 3.28 -9.31
C ILE A 95 3.38 4.03 -10.57
N TYR A 96 2.15 3.82 -11.00
CA TYR A 96 1.58 4.50 -12.17
C TYR A 96 1.58 6.03 -12.00
N ASP A 97 1.15 6.53 -10.85
CA ASP A 97 1.09 7.97 -10.58
C ASP A 97 2.48 8.63 -10.54
N GLY A 98 3.52 7.88 -10.20
CA GLY A 98 4.90 8.36 -10.14
C GLY A 98 5.73 8.14 -11.40
N LEU A 99 5.17 7.56 -12.47
CA LEU A 99 5.93 7.21 -13.68
C LEU A 99 6.63 8.40 -14.33
N SER A 100 5.96 9.53 -14.44
CA SER A 100 6.53 10.73 -15.07
C SER A 100 7.73 11.28 -14.32
N GLN A 101 7.82 11.03 -13.02
CA GLN A 101 8.91 11.50 -12.16
C GLN A 101 10.07 10.51 -12.07
N ASN A 102 9.80 9.22 -12.21
CA ASN A 102 10.74 8.16 -11.87
C ASN A 102 11.27 7.39 -13.09
N VAL A 103 10.55 7.38 -14.20
CA VAL A 103 10.87 6.58 -15.38
C VAL A 103 11.14 7.49 -16.58
N GLU A 104 12.11 7.11 -17.41
CA GLU A 104 12.37 7.79 -18.67
C GLU A 104 11.12 7.80 -19.57
N PRO A 105 10.80 8.93 -20.24
CA PRO A 105 9.58 9.05 -21.05
C PRO A 105 9.43 7.95 -22.10
N ALA A 106 10.54 7.49 -22.68
CA ALA A 106 10.52 6.41 -23.67
C ALA A 106 10.11 5.04 -23.09
N SER A 107 10.32 4.85 -21.78
CA SER A 107 10.00 3.59 -21.08
C SER A 107 8.61 3.58 -20.45
N ILE A 108 7.96 4.73 -20.32
CA ILE A 108 6.64 4.84 -19.67
C ILE A 108 5.59 3.91 -20.31
N PRO A 109 5.42 3.85 -21.65
CA PRO A 109 4.45 2.94 -22.26
C PRO A 109 4.70 1.46 -21.91
N ALA A 110 5.97 1.05 -21.91
CA ALA A 110 6.33 -0.32 -21.54
C ALA A 110 5.94 -0.64 -20.11
N VAL A 111 6.19 0.26 -19.16
CA VAL A 111 5.81 0.08 -17.75
C VAL A 111 4.29 0.02 -17.58
N ILE A 112 3.56 0.87 -18.28
CA ILE A 112 2.09 0.86 -18.24
C ILE A 112 1.54 -0.49 -18.71
N MET A 113 2.06 -1.03 -19.80
CA MET A 113 1.65 -2.34 -20.30
C MET A 113 1.97 -3.46 -19.31
N ILE A 114 3.13 -3.43 -18.70
CA ILE A 114 3.55 -4.41 -17.69
C ILE A 114 2.62 -4.34 -16.47
N LEU A 115 2.35 -3.14 -15.96
CA LEU A 115 1.44 -2.93 -14.82
C LEU A 115 0.04 -3.46 -15.11
N GLY A 116 -0.50 -3.15 -16.28
CA GLY A 116 -1.83 -3.60 -16.70
C GLY A 116 -1.92 -5.12 -16.79
N GLU A 117 -0.94 -5.77 -17.39
CA GLU A 117 -0.90 -7.23 -17.51
C GLU A 117 -0.78 -7.92 -16.14
N HIS A 118 0.12 -7.45 -15.29
CA HIS A 118 0.30 -8.04 -13.95
C HIS A 118 -0.89 -7.76 -13.02
N GLN A 119 -1.55 -6.62 -13.16
CA GLN A 119 -2.78 -6.35 -12.44
C GLN A 119 -3.89 -7.33 -12.82
N TYR A 120 -4.01 -7.66 -14.09
CA TYR A 120 -4.93 -8.69 -14.57
C TYR A 120 -4.58 -10.08 -14.00
N ARG A 121 -3.30 -10.46 -14.07
CA ARG A 121 -2.81 -11.73 -13.52
C ARG A 121 -2.99 -11.84 -12.01
N MET A 122 -2.89 -10.72 -11.30
CA MET A 122 -3.05 -10.67 -9.84
C MET A 122 -4.41 -11.21 -9.39
N ALA A 123 -5.47 -11.01 -10.18
CA ALA A 123 -6.80 -11.51 -9.88
C ALA A 123 -6.88 -13.04 -9.83
N PHE A 124 -5.94 -13.72 -10.50
CA PHE A 124 -5.87 -15.19 -10.60
C PHE A 124 -4.67 -15.76 -9.85
N SER A 125 -3.86 -14.93 -9.21
CA SER A 125 -2.65 -15.36 -8.53
C SER A 125 -2.99 -15.92 -7.14
N ALA A 126 -2.41 -17.09 -6.84
CA ALA A 126 -2.50 -17.68 -5.50
C ALA A 126 -1.60 -16.93 -4.50
N ASP A 127 -0.52 -16.34 -4.96
CA ASP A 127 0.44 -15.61 -4.13
C ASP A 127 0.72 -14.21 -4.69
N PRO A 128 0.09 -13.16 -4.11
CA PRO A 128 0.30 -11.79 -4.55
C PRO A 128 1.76 -11.32 -4.44
N GLU A 129 2.50 -11.80 -3.47
CA GLU A 129 3.91 -11.44 -3.26
C GLU A 129 4.77 -11.85 -4.45
N ILE A 130 4.61 -13.07 -4.93
CA ILE A 130 5.33 -13.58 -6.11
C ILE A 130 4.95 -12.77 -7.35
N CYS A 131 3.68 -12.48 -7.52
CA CYS A 131 3.19 -11.70 -8.66
C CYS A 131 3.77 -10.28 -8.66
N LEU A 132 3.81 -9.62 -7.51
CA LEU A 132 4.44 -8.30 -7.35
C LEU A 132 5.93 -8.35 -7.67
N ALA A 133 6.64 -9.35 -7.16
CA ALA A 133 8.06 -9.53 -7.43
C ALA A 133 8.33 -9.74 -8.91
N ALA A 134 7.52 -10.56 -9.59
CA ALA A 134 7.62 -10.78 -11.03
C ALA A 134 7.35 -9.50 -11.82
N CYS A 135 6.38 -8.70 -11.42
CA CYS A 135 6.08 -7.40 -12.02
C CYS A 135 7.28 -6.45 -11.93
N MET A 136 7.86 -6.32 -10.75
CA MET A 136 9.02 -5.46 -10.54
C MET A 136 10.23 -5.93 -11.35
N ALA A 137 10.49 -7.24 -11.41
CA ALA A 137 11.56 -7.83 -12.21
C ALA A 137 11.38 -7.52 -13.70
N GLU A 138 10.17 -7.66 -14.23
CA GLU A 138 9.89 -7.37 -15.65
C GLU A 138 10.06 -5.88 -15.95
N ILE A 139 9.63 -4.99 -15.06
CA ILE A 139 9.87 -3.55 -15.20
C ILE A 139 11.36 -3.24 -15.26
N LEU A 140 12.17 -3.84 -14.39
CA LEU A 140 13.62 -3.62 -14.37
C LEU A 140 14.32 -4.09 -15.63
N LEU A 141 13.81 -5.16 -16.27
CA LEU A 141 14.39 -5.70 -17.50
C LEU A 141 14.02 -4.85 -18.73
N ASN A 142 12.89 -4.16 -18.72
CA ASN A 142 12.33 -3.51 -19.90
C ASN A 142 12.26 -1.98 -19.80
N ALA A 143 12.50 -1.40 -18.64
CA ALA A 143 12.38 0.03 -18.42
C ALA A 143 13.70 0.66 -17.96
N THR A 144 13.85 1.93 -18.33
CA THR A 144 14.98 2.77 -17.86
C THR A 144 14.44 3.81 -16.89
N PHE A 145 15.04 3.88 -15.72
CA PHE A 145 14.69 4.87 -14.69
C PHE A 145 15.54 6.14 -14.83
N LYS A 146 14.97 7.25 -14.41
CA LYS A 146 15.70 8.53 -14.35
C LYS A 146 16.80 8.51 -13.31
#